data_42946e06570ffe7a19a7b74c6198d2a0
#
_entry.id   42946e06570ffe7a19a7b74c6198d2a0
#
_cell.length_a   1.000
_cell.length_b   1.000
_cell.length_c   1.000
_cell.angle_alpha   90.00
_cell.angle_beta   90.00
_cell.angle_gamma   90.00
#
_symmetry.space_group_name_H-M   'P 1'
#
loop_
_entity.id
_entity.type
_entity.pdbx_description
1 polymer ?
#
loop_
_entity_poly.entity_id
_entity_poly.type
_entity_poly.pdbx_seq_one_letter_code
_entity_poly.pdbx_strand_id
1 'polypeptide(L)'
;MAVASVFLLSACNPSPRAIESFAGMPVSDHAGEEGTGDDEGVADEETATEGLSAQWLGQGGQLAVTISGSSTCPPVGTKVNVLDRAGEGNRVSVDVAEIPADQVCTMDFVPHTTVFWSPVFVTTTEPLVVEVGDQSVTVPIK
;
A
#
# COMPACT_ATOMS: atom_id res chain seq x y z
N MET A 1 9.12 42.47 -32.88
CA MET A 1 8.67 42.11 -31.53
C MET A 1 8.34 40.65 -31.54
N ALA A 2 9.20 39.81 -30.91
CA ALA A 2 8.99 38.38 -30.83
C ALA A 2 8.35 38.08 -29.45
N VAL A 3 7.13 37.53 -29.46
CA VAL A 3 6.43 37.09 -28.25
C VAL A 3 6.86 35.66 -27.99
N ALA A 4 7.68 35.46 -26.98
CA ALA A 4 8.05 34.15 -26.51
C ALA A 4 6.92 33.57 -25.60
N SER A 5 6.16 32.63 -26.11
CA SER A 5 5.16 31.88 -25.35
C SER A 5 5.87 30.86 -24.48
N VAL A 6 5.92 31.12 -23.18
CA VAL A 6 6.40 30.16 -22.18
C VAL A 6 5.26 29.17 -21.90
N PHE A 7 5.36 27.95 -22.43
CA PHE A 7 4.51 26.86 -22.04
C PHE A 7 4.97 26.33 -20.66
N LEU A 8 4.23 26.69 -19.64
CA LEU A 8 4.34 26.04 -18.33
C LEU A 8 3.76 24.61 -18.45
N LEU A 9 4.62 23.63 -18.66
CA LEU A 9 4.27 22.23 -18.51
C LEU A 9 4.02 21.97 -17.03
N SER A 10 2.76 22.08 -16.62
CA SER A 10 2.31 21.61 -15.33
C SER A 10 2.41 20.08 -15.35
N ALA A 11 3.52 19.54 -14.85
CA ALA A 11 3.66 18.10 -14.65
C ALA A 11 2.71 17.69 -13.52
N CYS A 12 1.47 17.40 -13.85
CA CYS A 12 0.57 16.67 -12.96
C CYS A 12 1.17 15.28 -12.79
N ASN A 13 1.86 15.05 -11.69
CA ASN A 13 2.27 13.71 -11.28
C ASN A 13 1.07 13.07 -10.57
N PRO A 14 0.28 12.23 -11.26
CA PRO A 14 -0.91 11.65 -10.64
C PRO A 14 -0.48 10.68 -9.55
N SER A 15 -1.11 10.79 -8.38
CA SER A 15 -0.92 9.81 -7.32
C SER A 15 -1.30 8.42 -7.80
N PRO A 16 -0.50 7.38 -7.49
CA PRO A 16 -0.77 6.03 -7.94
C PRO A 16 -2.15 5.55 -7.48
N ARG A 17 -2.92 5.05 -8.44
CA ARG A 17 -4.18 4.36 -8.18
C ARG A 17 -3.95 2.87 -7.98
N ALA A 18 -4.90 2.21 -7.35
CA ALA A 18 -4.90 0.77 -7.21
C ALA A 18 -4.81 0.08 -8.58
N ILE A 19 -3.92 -0.91 -8.68
CA ILE A 19 -3.77 -1.78 -9.85
C ILE A 19 -4.77 -2.93 -9.77
N GLU A 20 -4.83 -3.55 -8.59
CA GLU A 20 -5.70 -4.69 -8.30
C GLU A 20 -6.03 -4.73 -6.80
N SER A 21 -7.08 -5.45 -6.47
CA SER A 21 -7.42 -5.80 -5.09
C SER A 21 -8.01 -7.20 -5.03
N PHE A 22 -7.72 -7.91 -3.95
CA PHE A 22 -8.16 -9.30 -3.76
C PHE A 22 -8.28 -9.65 -2.28
N ALA A 23 -9.08 -10.66 -1.99
CA ALA A 23 -9.19 -11.22 -0.65
C ALA A 23 -7.93 -12.03 -0.31
N GLY A 24 -7.45 -11.90 0.92
CA GLY A 24 -6.27 -12.60 1.42
C GLY A 24 -5.01 -11.74 1.47
N MET A 25 -3.92 -12.40 1.84
CA MET A 25 -2.58 -11.79 1.91
C MET A 25 -1.88 -11.85 0.55
N PRO A 26 -0.99 -10.90 0.25
CA PRO A 26 -0.20 -10.98 -0.95
C PRO A 26 0.83 -12.12 -0.87
N VAL A 27 1.09 -12.77 -2.01
CA VAL A 27 2.14 -13.78 -2.11
C VAL A 27 3.48 -13.10 -2.21
N SER A 28 4.39 -13.39 -1.28
CA SER A 28 5.78 -12.90 -1.37
C SER A 28 6.51 -13.62 -2.49
N ASP A 29 7.23 -12.88 -3.33
CA ASP A 29 8.04 -13.44 -4.43
C ASP A 29 9.29 -14.25 -3.96
N HIS A 30 9.30 -14.70 -2.71
CA HIS A 30 10.31 -15.59 -2.16
C HIS A 30 9.98 -17.09 -2.36
N ALA A 31 9.14 -17.41 -3.34
CA ALA A 31 8.88 -18.80 -3.73
C ALA A 31 10.02 -19.33 -4.62
N GLY A 32 11.12 -19.68 -3.98
CA GLY A 32 12.27 -20.32 -4.60
C GLY A 32 13.11 -21.04 -3.55
N GLU A 33 12.48 -21.99 -2.84
CA GLU A 33 13.14 -23.19 -2.31
C GLU A 33 12.09 -24.09 -1.66
N GLU A 34 11.96 -25.29 -2.23
CA GLU A 34 11.19 -26.37 -1.64
C GLU A 34 11.81 -26.77 -0.30
N GLY A 35 11.15 -26.37 0.77
CA GLY A 35 11.47 -26.84 2.12
C GLY A 35 10.15 -27.15 2.81
N THR A 36 9.84 -28.45 2.93
CA THR A 36 8.80 -28.97 3.83
C THR A 36 9.15 -28.54 5.26
N GLY A 37 8.41 -27.59 5.78
CA GLY A 37 8.49 -27.17 7.16
C GLY A 37 7.29 -26.27 7.45
N ASP A 38 6.47 -26.72 8.40
CA ASP A 38 5.44 -25.89 9.04
C ASP A 38 6.15 -24.71 9.71
N ASP A 39 6.35 -23.64 8.96
CA ASP A 39 6.82 -22.38 9.50
C ASP A 39 5.69 -21.37 9.36
N GLU A 40 5.01 -21.14 10.46
CA GLU A 40 4.14 -20.01 10.65
C GLU A 40 5.03 -18.77 10.39
N GLY A 41 4.89 -18.19 9.20
CA GLY A 41 5.63 -17.01 8.80
C GLY A 41 5.43 -15.92 9.82
N VAL A 42 6.44 -15.71 10.65
CA VAL A 42 6.53 -14.56 11.55
C VAL A 42 6.64 -13.35 10.63
N ALA A 43 5.52 -12.68 10.39
CA ALA A 43 5.57 -11.33 9.87
C ALA A 43 6.35 -10.50 10.89
N ASP A 44 7.47 -9.93 10.46
CA ASP A 44 8.23 -9.03 11.32
C ASP A 44 7.28 -8.01 11.92
N GLU A 45 7.27 -7.89 13.26
CA GLU A 45 6.30 -7.07 14.00
C GLU A 45 6.27 -5.60 13.56
N GLU A 46 7.28 -5.14 12.82
CA GLU A 46 7.34 -3.77 12.29
C GLU A 46 6.48 -3.54 11.04
N THR A 47 6.11 -4.61 10.32
CA THR A 47 5.31 -4.51 9.08
C THR A 47 3.82 -4.66 9.28
N ALA A 48 3.39 -5.04 10.48
CA ALA A 48 2.00 -5.30 10.80
C ALA A 48 1.57 -4.62 12.10
N THR A 49 0.45 -3.92 12.03
CA THR A 49 -0.35 -3.50 13.17
C THR A 49 -1.65 -4.29 13.11
N GLU A 50 -2.38 -4.41 14.20
CA GLU A 50 -3.63 -5.17 14.22
C GLU A 50 -4.54 -4.78 13.04
N GLY A 51 -4.66 -5.70 12.08
CA GLY A 51 -5.49 -5.52 10.89
C GLY A 51 -4.91 -4.66 9.76
N LEU A 52 -3.68 -4.18 9.87
CA LEU A 52 -3.00 -3.44 8.82
C LEU A 52 -1.59 -3.99 8.62
N SER A 53 -1.23 -4.29 7.38
CA SER A 53 0.13 -4.64 6.99
C SER A 53 0.45 -4.09 5.61
N ALA A 54 1.72 -3.92 5.32
CA ALA A 54 2.19 -3.47 4.01
C ALA A 54 3.53 -4.11 3.67
N GLN A 55 3.76 -4.35 2.38
CA GLN A 55 5.02 -4.91 1.89
C GLN A 55 5.31 -4.47 0.47
N TRP A 56 6.59 -4.46 0.13
CA TRP A 56 7.03 -4.28 -1.24
C TRP A 56 6.85 -5.57 -2.05
N LEU A 57 6.35 -5.46 -3.29
CA LEU A 57 6.29 -6.54 -4.27
C LEU A 57 7.14 -6.19 -5.49
N GLY A 58 7.45 -7.20 -6.30
CA GLY A 58 8.13 -6.98 -7.57
C GLY A 58 9.43 -6.19 -7.46
N GLN A 59 10.31 -6.54 -6.53
CA GLN A 59 11.58 -5.83 -6.30
C GLN A 59 11.43 -4.36 -5.90
N GLY A 60 10.29 -4.00 -5.28
CA GLY A 60 9.98 -2.63 -4.89
C GLY A 60 9.25 -1.80 -5.96
N GLY A 61 8.86 -2.44 -7.07
CA GLY A 61 8.06 -1.79 -8.12
C GLY A 61 6.59 -1.61 -7.75
N GLN A 62 6.11 -2.36 -6.75
CA GLN A 62 4.73 -2.32 -6.27
C GLN A 62 4.69 -2.29 -4.75
N LEU A 63 3.66 -1.65 -4.22
CA LEU A 63 3.34 -1.63 -2.80
C LEU A 63 2.01 -2.36 -2.59
N ALA A 64 2.03 -3.44 -1.79
CA ALA A 64 0.84 -4.12 -1.35
C ALA A 64 0.46 -3.64 0.05
N VAL A 65 -0.80 -3.26 0.21
CA VAL A 65 -1.37 -2.83 1.50
C VAL A 65 -2.54 -3.74 1.82
N THR A 66 -2.46 -4.43 2.94
CA THR A 66 -3.49 -5.37 3.41
C THR A 66 -4.19 -4.79 4.60
N ILE A 67 -5.50 -4.67 4.50
CA ILE A 67 -6.37 -4.16 5.55
C ILE A 67 -7.39 -5.24 5.88
N SER A 68 -7.53 -5.59 7.15
CA SER A 68 -8.53 -6.55 7.58
C SER A 68 -9.86 -5.87 7.87
N GLY A 69 -10.95 -6.51 7.47
CA GLY A 69 -12.29 -6.01 7.65
C GLY A 69 -13.34 -7.04 7.25
N SER A 70 -14.55 -6.58 7.04
CA SER A 70 -15.67 -7.45 6.64
C SER A 70 -15.43 -8.09 5.27
N SER A 71 -15.68 -9.38 5.14
CA SER A 71 -15.57 -10.11 3.86
C SER A 71 -16.61 -9.65 2.82
N THR A 72 -17.75 -9.13 3.25
CA THR A 72 -18.81 -8.62 2.37
C THR A 72 -18.69 -7.11 2.08
N CYS A 73 -17.96 -6.39 2.91
CA CYS A 73 -17.63 -4.97 2.75
C CYS A 73 -16.12 -4.79 2.92
N PRO A 74 -15.30 -5.32 2.01
CA PRO A 74 -13.86 -5.28 2.19
C PRO A 74 -13.31 -3.85 2.14
N PRO A 75 -12.33 -3.52 2.98
CA PRO A 75 -11.62 -2.25 2.90
C PRO A 75 -10.70 -2.25 1.68
N VAL A 76 -11.08 -1.54 0.63
CA VAL A 76 -10.33 -1.47 -0.63
C VAL A 76 -9.60 -0.14 -0.72
N GLY A 77 -8.28 -0.20 -0.87
CA GLY A 77 -7.47 0.98 -1.14
C GLY A 77 -7.76 1.53 -2.55
N THR A 78 -7.85 2.83 -2.69
CA THR A 78 -8.15 3.48 -3.98
C THR A 78 -6.98 4.26 -4.54
N LYS A 79 -6.17 4.86 -3.67
CA LYS A 79 -5.11 5.78 -4.07
C LYS A 79 -4.03 5.88 -2.98
N VAL A 80 -2.80 6.06 -3.39
CA VAL A 80 -1.68 6.38 -2.50
C VAL A 80 -1.28 7.84 -2.68
N ASN A 81 -1.12 8.55 -1.57
CA ASN A 81 -0.64 9.93 -1.55
C ASN A 81 0.72 9.99 -0.85
N VAL A 82 1.68 10.67 -1.44
CA VAL A 82 2.99 10.90 -0.80
C VAL A 82 2.84 12.06 0.19
N LEU A 83 3.09 11.78 1.47
CA LEU A 83 3.09 12.77 2.54
C LEU A 83 4.48 13.37 2.72
N ASP A 84 5.49 12.51 2.84
CA ASP A 84 6.90 12.90 2.94
C ASP A 84 7.71 12.12 1.90
N ARG A 85 8.59 12.82 1.20
CA ARG A 85 9.46 12.23 0.18
C ARG A 85 10.60 11.44 0.82
N ALA A 86 11.26 10.61 0.00
CA ALA A 86 12.53 10.00 0.39
C ALA A 86 13.51 11.05 0.92
N GLY A 87 14.19 10.74 2.03
CA GLY A 87 15.06 11.67 2.74
C GLY A 87 14.36 12.69 3.64
N GLU A 88 13.03 12.81 3.56
CA GLU A 88 12.20 13.74 4.35
C GLU A 88 11.21 13.00 5.26
N GLY A 89 11.30 11.69 5.37
CA GLY A 89 10.41 10.86 6.17
C GLY A 89 9.90 9.62 5.44
N ASN A 90 9.92 9.62 4.11
CA ASN A 90 9.51 8.48 3.27
C ASN A 90 8.16 7.91 3.73
N ARG A 91 7.10 8.71 3.63
CA ARG A 91 5.78 8.41 4.20
C ARG A 91 4.68 8.62 3.18
N VAL A 92 3.72 7.69 3.17
CA VAL A 92 2.54 7.72 2.31
C VAL A 92 1.26 7.53 3.12
N SER A 93 0.14 7.99 2.59
CA SER A 93 -1.19 7.61 3.06
C SER A 93 -1.95 6.86 1.97
N VAL A 94 -2.82 5.96 2.38
CA VAL A 94 -3.70 5.21 1.47
C VAL A 94 -5.14 5.63 1.73
N ASP A 95 -5.80 6.10 0.68
CA ASP A 95 -7.23 6.37 0.72
C ASP A 95 -7.99 5.06 0.53
N VAL A 96 -9.01 4.83 1.35
CA VAL A 96 -9.86 3.64 1.30
C VAL A 96 -11.24 4.03 0.79
N ALA A 97 -11.83 3.16 -0.04
CA ALA A 97 -13.17 3.38 -0.56
C ALA A 97 -14.19 3.46 0.59
N GLU A 98 -15.08 4.43 0.52
CA GLU A 98 -16.17 4.57 1.49
C GLU A 98 -17.19 3.43 1.32
N ILE A 99 -17.61 2.85 2.45
CA ILE A 99 -18.70 1.87 2.49
C ILE A 99 -19.98 2.64 2.78
N PRO A 100 -21.04 2.51 1.96
CA PRO A 100 -22.31 3.18 2.22
C PRO A 100 -22.85 2.83 3.61
N ALA A 101 -23.35 3.84 4.33
CA ALA A 101 -23.82 3.68 5.71
C ALA A 101 -25.01 2.72 5.86
N ASP A 102 -25.78 2.49 4.79
CA ASP A 102 -26.93 1.58 4.72
C ASP A 102 -26.57 0.17 4.27
N GLN A 103 -25.30 -0.08 3.91
CA GLN A 103 -24.82 -1.40 3.51
C GLN A 103 -24.66 -2.31 4.73
N VAL A 104 -25.26 -3.51 4.66
CA VAL A 104 -25.11 -4.53 5.69
C VAL A 104 -23.81 -5.30 5.44
N CYS A 105 -22.91 -5.25 6.42
CA CYS A 105 -21.62 -5.93 6.38
C CYS A 105 -21.59 -7.07 7.39
N THR A 106 -20.87 -8.15 7.07
CA THR A 106 -20.58 -9.21 8.04
C THR A 106 -19.61 -8.72 9.12
N MET A 107 -19.68 -9.33 10.29
CA MET A 107 -18.82 -8.96 11.44
C MET A 107 -17.55 -9.81 11.53
N ASP A 108 -17.10 -10.34 10.43
CA ASP A 108 -15.83 -11.04 10.31
C ASP A 108 -14.68 -10.04 10.11
N PHE A 109 -13.46 -10.51 10.35
CA PHE A 109 -12.25 -9.72 10.26
C PHE A 109 -11.22 -10.50 9.44
N VAL A 110 -11.25 -10.29 8.12
CA VAL A 110 -10.43 -11.02 7.15
C VAL A 110 -9.56 -10.06 6.35
N PRO A 111 -8.35 -10.49 5.93
CA PRO A 111 -7.46 -9.65 5.16
C PRO A 111 -7.99 -9.40 3.75
N HIS A 112 -7.80 -8.18 3.28
CA HIS A 112 -8.03 -7.77 1.89
C HIS A 112 -6.86 -6.92 1.43
N THR A 113 -6.23 -7.30 0.32
CA THR A 113 -5.03 -6.63 -0.20
C THR A 113 -5.35 -5.77 -1.39
N THR A 114 -4.82 -4.57 -1.39
CA THR A 114 -4.80 -3.67 -2.56
C THR A 114 -3.36 -3.42 -2.97
N VAL A 115 -3.06 -3.56 -4.26
CA VAL A 115 -1.74 -3.35 -4.83
C VAL A 115 -1.70 -2.04 -5.61
N PHE A 116 -0.63 -1.29 -5.41
CA PHE A 116 -0.36 -0.02 -6.08
C PHE A 116 1.01 -0.07 -6.78
N TRP A 117 1.17 0.70 -7.86
CA TRP A 117 2.52 1.01 -8.33
C TRP A 117 3.28 1.79 -7.25
N SER A 118 4.58 1.54 -7.16
CA SER A 118 5.44 2.30 -6.25
C SER A 118 5.30 3.80 -6.53
N PRO A 119 4.94 4.61 -5.52
CA PRO A 119 4.79 6.04 -5.72
C PRO A 119 6.11 6.70 -6.11
N VAL A 120 6.05 7.69 -6.98
CA VAL A 120 7.22 8.54 -7.28
C VAL A 120 7.58 9.35 -6.03
N PHE A 121 8.86 9.59 -5.80
CA PHE A 121 9.42 10.31 -4.65
C PHE A 121 9.52 9.52 -3.34
N VAL A 122 9.13 8.26 -3.30
CA VAL A 122 9.45 7.36 -2.19
C VAL A 122 10.54 6.37 -2.61
N THR A 123 11.19 5.74 -1.64
CA THR A 123 12.28 4.82 -1.90
C THR A 123 12.12 3.51 -1.11
N THR A 124 12.69 2.43 -1.62
CA THR A 124 12.80 1.15 -0.93
C THR A 124 14.06 1.05 -0.06
N THR A 125 14.97 2.01 -0.15
CA THR A 125 16.24 2.05 0.59
C THR A 125 16.15 2.72 1.95
N GLU A 126 14.97 3.23 2.29
CA GLU A 126 14.61 3.75 3.60
C GLU A 126 13.33 3.07 4.07
N PRO A 127 13.09 2.92 5.37
CA PRO A 127 11.80 2.44 5.85
C PRO A 127 10.67 3.32 5.31
N LEU A 128 9.60 2.70 4.80
CA LEU A 128 8.42 3.42 4.31
C LEU A 128 7.32 3.36 5.36
N VAL A 129 6.83 4.51 5.80
CA VAL A 129 5.66 4.59 6.67
C VAL A 129 4.40 4.66 5.82
N VAL A 130 3.49 3.72 6.02
CA VAL A 130 2.19 3.65 5.34
C VAL A 130 1.09 3.95 6.36
N GLU A 131 0.33 5.00 6.11
CA GLU A 131 -0.78 5.42 6.96
C GLU A 131 -2.12 5.06 6.29
N VAL A 132 -3.02 4.49 7.06
CA VAL A 132 -4.40 4.20 6.66
C VAL A 132 -5.32 4.65 7.79
N GLY A 133 -6.07 5.73 7.59
CA GLY A 133 -6.87 6.31 8.67
C GLY A 133 -6.00 6.68 9.88
N ASP A 134 -6.34 6.13 11.03
CA ASP A 134 -5.63 6.35 12.30
C ASP A 134 -4.50 5.36 12.56
N GLN A 135 -4.31 4.40 11.66
CA GLN A 135 -3.29 3.35 11.77
C GLN A 135 -2.10 3.64 10.87
N SER A 136 -0.94 3.16 11.27
CA SER A 136 0.27 3.21 10.46
C SER A 136 1.11 1.95 10.65
N VAL A 137 1.81 1.57 9.60
CA VAL A 137 2.81 0.49 9.62
C VAL A 137 4.07 0.94 8.92
N THR A 138 5.20 0.37 9.29
CA THR A 138 6.48 0.65 8.64
C THR A 138 6.90 -0.55 7.80
N VAL A 139 7.13 -0.30 6.53
CA VAL A 139 7.69 -1.31 5.60
C VAL A 139 9.21 -1.20 5.66
N PRO A 140 9.92 -2.29 5.99
CA PRO A 140 11.37 -2.27 6.06
C PRO A 140 12.00 -2.06 4.68
N ILE A 141 13.26 -1.71 4.67
CA ILE A 141 14.06 -1.58 3.44
C ILE A 141 14.11 -2.93 2.71
N LYS A 142 14.16 -2.86 1.39
CA LYS A 142 14.21 -4.03 0.52
C LYS A 142 15.59 -4.20 -0.12
#